data_66a83ecec690856669993b4884ccf6b2
#
_entry.id   66a83ecec690856669993b4884ccf6b2
#
_cell.length_a   1.000
_cell.length_b   1.000
_cell.length_c   1.000
_cell.angle_alpha   90.00
_cell.angle_beta   90.00
_cell.angle_gamma   90.00
#
_symmetry.space_group_name_H-M   'P 1'
#
loop_
_entity.id
_entity.type
_entity.pdbx_description
1 polymer ?
#
loop_
_entity_poly.entity_id
_entity_poly.type
_entity_poly.pdbx_seq_one_letter_code
_entity_poly.pdbx_strand_id
1 'polypeptide(L)'
;MNEQLIQSRVPLEPELEVVLARIAQTAEDTDRFGVPRSHIDSLALVGAHGLSNDLQRQRELTERLAGADASTWFCWTQHQTPLRTMLAGGNQPAAQELSDRWLKGLESGDLLAAIAFAHIRRGGPANPVVHQVDGGWELTGKLDWVTSWDIADVLMLLAATEDKSKLVVFYLPIANFENIFENASVGAPLDLLAMSGTHSRPIEFDHTFVSEQFAFGVIDAHKWLEADALKTVLPNPAALGVARAAIEELNRVSINRKQAKGEELAHELATRFEDLRTRAYQEIDHPDSSRGDSSRGDLLALRVEILEFVLTCSVAVVTATSGSAMVRGNSAERRVREAMFLQVQAQTQQTRDAMLTRSICEL
;
A
#
# COMPACT_ATOMS: atom_id res chain seq x y z
N MET A 1 -17.91 -19.28 -21.13
CA MET A 1 -17.29 -18.07 -20.54
C MET A 1 -18.18 -17.70 -19.37
N ASN A 2 -17.69 -17.81 -18.14
CA ASN A 2 -18.47 -17.30 -17.00
C ASN A 2 -18.47 -15.78 -17.10
N GLU A 3 -19.64 -15.18 -17.11
CA GLU A 3 -19.82 -13.75 -17.09
C GLU A 3 -19.27 -13.22 -15.75
N GLN A 4 -18.45 -12.16 -15.77
CA GLN A 4 -17.97 -11.52 -14.55
C GLN A 4 -19.15 -10.86 -13.84
N LEU A 5 -19.28 -11.09 -12.53
CA LEU A 5 -20.35 -10.49 -11.73
C LEU A 5 -20.13 -8.99 -11.52
N ILE A 6 -18.84 -8.56 -11.47
CA ILE A 6 -18.46 -7.18 -11.19
C ILE A 6 -17.77 -6.58 -12.41
N GLN A 7 -18.38 -5.55 -12.99
CA GLN A 7 -17.85 -4.87 -14.15
C GLN A 7 -16.88 -3.75 -13.76
N SER A 8 -15.90 -3.44 -14.64
CA SER A 8 -15.06 -2.26 -14.52
C SER A 8 -15.90 -1.01 -14.73
N ARG A 9 -15.66 0.04 -13.92
CA ARG A 9 -16.33 1.33 -14.10
C ARG A 9 -15.64 2.21 -15.14
N VAL A 10 -14.34 2.05 -15.24
CA VAL A 10 -13.52 2.72 -16.25
C VAL A 10 -12.76 1.62 -17.01
N PRO A 11 -12.86 1.55 -18.33
CA PRO A 11 -12.07 0.59 -19.10
C PRO A 11 -10.59 0.93 -18.96
N LEU A 12 -9.78 -0.09 -18.71
CA LEU A 12 -8.33 0.01 -18.77
C LEU A 12 -7.86 -0.35 -20.18
N GLU A 13 -6.68 0.11 -20.54
CA GLU A 13 -6.07 -0.16 -21.84
C GLU A 13 -5.89 -1.68 -22.03
N PRO A 14 -6.09 -2.23 -23.23
CA PRO A 14 -5.96 -3.67 -23.48
C PRO A 14 -4.61 -4.25 -23.07
N GLU A 15 -3.53 -3.51 -23.27
CA GLU A 15 -2.18 -3.90 -22.87
C GLU A 15 -2.05 -4.03 -21.35
N LEU A 16 -2.67 -3.11 -20.61
CA LEU A 16 -2.71 -3.13 -19.15
C LEU A 16 -3.54 -4.31 -18.63
N GLU A 17 -4.67 -4.62 -19.26
CA GLU A 17 -5.46 -5.82 -18.92
C GLU A 17 -4.65 -7.12 -19.08
N VAL A 18 -3.81 -7.21 -20.11
CA VAL A 18 -2.90 -8.36 -20.31
C VAL A 18 -1.86 -8.42 -19.18
N VAL A 19 -1.30 -7.29 -18.77
CA VAL A 19 -0.33 -7.24 -17.65
C VAL A 19 -1.00 -7.67 -16.35
N LEU A 20 -2.19 -7.16 -16.03
CA LEU A 20 -2.94 -7.52 -14.82
C LEU A 20 -3.30 -9.02 -14.80
N ALA A 21 -3.69 -9.58 -15.95
CA ALA A 21 -3.98 -11.00 -16.07
C ALA A 21 -2.74 -11.88 -15.80
N ARG A 22 -1.56 -11.47 -16.27
CA ARG A 22 -0.28 -12.18 -15.99
C ARG A 22 0.09 -12.10 -14.52
N ILE A 23 -0.04 -10.93 -13.90
CA ILE A 23 0.20 -10.74 -12.46
C ILE A 23 -0.74 -11.65 -11.65
N ALA A 24 -2.02 -11.73 -12.02
CA ALA A 24 -2.99 -12.59 -11.34
C ALA A 24 -2.63 -14.09 -11.47
N GLN A 25 -2.10 -14.52 -12.61
CA GLN A 25 -1.68 -15.92 -12.83
C GLN A 25 -0.48 -16.34 -11.99
N THR A 26 0.38 -15.40 -11.61
CA THR A 26 1.60 -15.65 -10.84
C THR A 26 1.50 -15.25 -9.36
N ALA A 27 0.31 -14.81 -8.90
CA ALA A 27 0.11 -14.27 -7.56
C ALA A 27 0.46 -15.26 -6.42
N GLU A 28 0.29 -16.57 -6.64
CA GLU A 28 0.67 -17.62 -5.68
C GLU A 28 2.20 -17.77 -5.57
N ASP A 29 2.89 -17.71 -6.72
CA ASP A 29 4.35 -17.69 -6.76
C ASP A 29 4.90 -16.40 -6.13
N THR A 30 4.27 -15.26 -6.40
CA THR A 30 4.61 -13.97 -5.80
C THR A 30 4.48 -14.00 -4.28
N ASP A 31 3.40 -14.55 -3.75
CA ASP A 31 3.19 -14.69 -2.30
C ASP A 31 4.28 -15.57 -1.65
N ARG A 32 4.77 -16.57 -2.37
CA ARG A 32 5.73 -17.55 -1.87
C ARG A 32 7.18 -17.13 -2.07
N PHE A 33 7.52 -16.56 -3.20
CA PHE A 33 8.91 -16.33 -3.63
C PHE A 33 9.28 -14.84 -3.74
N GLY A 34 8.33 -13.95 -3.62
CA GLY A 34 8.50 -12.51 -3.73
C GLY A 34 8.01 -11.92 -5.05
N VAL A 35 7.62 -10.66 -5.00
CA VAL A 35 7.23 -9.86 -6.17
C VAL A 35 8.43 -9.72 -7.10
N PRO A 36 8.40 -10.24 -8.31
CA PRO A 36 9.50 -10.05 -9.24
C PRO A 36 9.51 -8.60 -9.76
N ARG A 37 10.68 -7.98 -9.90
CA ARG A 37 10.82 -6.64 -10.44
C ARG A 37 10.10 -6.50 -11.80
N SER A 38 10.05 -7.57 -12.59
CA SER A 38 9.37 -7.60 -13.89
C SER A 38 7.87 -7.31 -13.84
N HIS A 39 7.19 -7.51 -12.70
CA HIS A 39 5.80 -7.06 -12.53
C HIS A 39 5.72 -5.53 -12.59
N ILE A 40 6.61 -4.85 -11.87
CA ILE A 40 6.67 -3.39 -11.83
C ILE A 40 7.11 -2.85 -13.19
N ASP A 41 8.14 -3.45 -13.81
CA ASP A 41 8.62 -3.07 -15.13
C ASP A 41 7.53 -3.21 -16.20
N SER A 42 6.72 -4.29 -16.12
CA SER A 42 5.59 -4.49 -17.04
C SER A 42 4.50 -3.43 -16.88
N LEU A 43 4.22 -3.00 -15.64
CA LEU A 43 3.30 -1.87 -15.39
C LEU A 43 3.87 -0.55 -15.93
N ALA A 44 5.17 -0.34 -15.79
CA ALA A 44 5.85 0.84 -16.33
C ALA A 44 5.78 0.90 -17.87
N LEU A 45 6.03 -0.22 -18.55
CA LEU A 45 5.98 -0.32 -20.01
C LEU A 45 4.62 0.03 -20.61
N VAL A 46 3.53 -0.16 -19.87
CA VAL A 46 2.17 0.20 -20.29
C VAL A 46 1.67 1.52 -19.69
N GLY A 47 2.58 2.35 -19.16
CA GLY A 47 2.25 3.66 -18.60
C GLY A 47 1.43 3.62 -17.30
N ALA A 48 1.53 2.54 -16.53
CA ALA A 48 0.78 2.32 -15.29
C ALA A 48 1.64 2.49 -14.02
N HIS A 49 2.88 2.98 -14.15
CA HIS A 49 3.81 3.12 -13.02
C HIS A 49 3.79 4.52 -12.41
N GLY A 50 3.79 5.56 -13.25
CA GLY A 50 3.83 6.95 -12.83
C GLY A 50 2.50 7.46 -12.23
N LEU A 51 2.48 8.73 -11.85
CA LEU A 51 1.26 9.40 -11.40
C LEU A 51 0.33 9.66 -12.58
N SER A 52 -0.95 9.36 -12.39
CA SER A 52 -1.99 9.70 -13.36
C SER A 52 -2.76 10.95 -12.90
N ASN A 53 -3.07 11.85 -13.84
CA ASN A 53 -4.00 12.95 -13.63
C ASN A 53 -5.47 12.48 -13.73
N ASP A 54 -5.70 11.31 -14.31
CA ASP A 54 -7.01 10.65 -14.35
C ASP A 54 -7.19 9.84 -13.06
N LEU A 55 -7.86 10.45 -12.08
CA LEU A 55 -8.12 9.86 -10.77
C LEU A 55 -9.03 8.62 -10.88
N GLN A 56 -9.95 8.59 -11.85
CA GLN A 56 -10.85 7.46 -12.03
C GLN A 56 -10.09 6.26 -12.57
N ARG A 57 -9.24 6.45 -13.56
CA ARG A 57 -8.34 5.42 -14.07
C ARG A 57 -7.38 4.90 -12.99
N GLN A 58 -6.78 5.81 -12.22
CA GLN A 58 -5.84 5.44 -11.15
C GLN A 58 -6.53 4.58 -10.07
N ARG A 59 -7.76 4.89 -9.74
CA ARG A 59 -8.57 4.14 -8.79
C ARG A 59 -8.94 2.77 -9.31
N GLU A 60 -9.41 2.66 -10.56
CA GLU A 60 -9.71 1.38 -11.20
C GLU A 60 -8.45 0.50 -11.29
N LEU A 61 -7.31 1.08 -11.66
CA LEU A 61 -6.02 0.37 -11.66
C LEU A 61 -5.66 -0.14 -10.26
N THR A 62 -5.82 0.68 -9.23
CA THR A 62 -5.54 0.28 -7.83
C THR A 62 -6.43 -0.91 -7.41
N GLU A 63 -7.73 -0.83 -7.70
CA GLU A 63 -8.69 -1.92 -7.45
C GLU A 63 -8.28 -3.20 -8.19
N ARG A 64 -8.04 -3.08 -9.49
CA ARG A 64 -7.73 -4.23 -10.34
C ARG A 64 -6.39 -4.88 -9.99
N LEU A 65 -5.36 -4.10 -9.73
CA LEU A 65 -4.04 -4.59 -9.38
C LEU A 65 -4.04 -5.28 -8.01
N ALA A 66 -4.70 -4.69 -7.00
CA ALA A 66 -4.82 -5.32 -5.68
C ALA A 66 -5.65 -6.62 -5.75
N GLY A 67 -6.67 -6.67 -6.59
CA GLY A 67 -7.44 -7.89 -6.86
C GLY A 67 -6.63 -8.95 -7.61
N ALA A 68 -5.71 -8.57 -8.49
CA ALA A 68 -4.81 -9.49 -9.18
C ALA A 68 -3.78 -10.08 -8.20
N ASP A 69 -3.02 -9.24 -7.52
CA ASP A 69 -2.03 -9.60 -6.51
C ASP A 69 -1.78 -8.42 -5.55
N ALA A 70 -2.17 -8.58 -4.29
CA ALA A 70 -2.05 -7.52 -3.29
C ALA A 70 -0.58 -7.20 -2.95
N SER A 71 0.34 -8.16 -3.05
CA SER A 71 1.77 -7.92 -2.82
C SER A 71 2.38 -7.04 -3.90
N THR A 72 2.09 -7.31 -5.18
CA THR A 72 2.51 -6.45 -6.29
C THR A 72 1.89 -5.05 -6.18
N TRP A 73 0.57 -4.97 -5.86
CA TRP A 73 -0.06 -3.68 -5.59
C TRP A 73 0.66 -2.91 -4.48
N PHE A 74 1.02 -3.58 -3.40
CA PHE A 74 1.64 -2.89 -2.26
C PHE A 74 3.04 -2.38 -2.59
N CYS A 75 3.85 -3.15 -3.32
CA CYS A 75 5.14 -2.69 -3.84
C CYS A 75 4.97 -1.50 -4.80
N TRP A 76 4.03 -1.59 -5.74
CA TRP A 76 3.74 -0.53 -6.69
C TRP A 76 3.27 0.77 -6.01
N THR A 77 2.38 0.69 -5.01
CA THR A 77 1.84 1.88 -4.35
C THR A 77 2.86 2.61 -3.47
N GLN A 78 3.91 1.90 -2.97
CA GLN A 78 4.99 2.53 -2.21
C GLN A 78 5.73 3.58 -3.05
N HIS A 79 5.86 3.38 -4.33
CA HIS A 79 6.52 4.28 -5.26
C HIS A 79 5.80 5.63 -5.45
N GLN A 80 4.48 5.65 -5.31
CA GLN A 80 3.66 6.82 -5.65
C GLN A 80 3.94 8.05 -4.76
N THR A 81 4.21 7.86 -3.48
CA THR A 81 4.47 8.97 -2.56
C THR A 81 5.85 9.58 -2.75
N PRO A 82 6.95 8.81 -2.86
CA PRO A 82 8.27 9.33 -3.23
C PRO A 82 8.25 10.16 -4.50
N LEU A 83 7.64 9.63 -5.58
CA LEU A 83 7.54 10.35 -6.84
C LEU A 83 6.78 11.67 -6.69
N ARG A 84 5.61 11.66 -6.03
CA ARG A 84 4.82 12.87 -5.77
C ARG A 84 5.57 13.89 -4.92
N THR A 85 6.32 13.44 -3.91
CA THR A 85 7.13 14.30 -3.05
C THR A 85 8.24 14.95 -3.85
N MET A 86 8.92 14.22 -4.72
CA MET A 86 9.99 14.75 -5.55
C MET A 86 9.47 15.77 -6.58
N LEU A 87 8.33 15.51 -7.20
CA LEU A 87 7.64 16.44 -8.11
C LEU A 87 7.19 17.74 -7.42
N ALA A 88 6.81 17.67 -6.16
CA ALA A 88 6.44 18.86 -5.38
C ALA A 88 7.64 19.76 -5.03
N GLY A 89 8.85 19.26 -5.16
CA GLY A 89 10.10 19.94 -4.86
C GLY A 89 10.48 19.90 -3.39
N GLY A 90 11.81 19.93 -3.14
CA GLY A 90 12.38 19.98 -1.81
C GLY A 90 12.83 21.37 -1.42
N ASN A 91 13.19 21.57 -0.13
CA ASN A 91 13.63 22.85 0.41
C ASN A 91 15.05 22.81 1.02
N GLN A 92 15.81 21.77 0.71
CA GLN A 92 17.21 21.64 1.09
C GLN A 92 18.13 21.91 -0.12
N PRO A 93 19.39 22.33 0.08
CA PRO A 93 20.31 22.63 -1.01
C PRO A 93 20.47 21.50 -2.03
N ALA A 94 20.46 20.26 -1.57
CA ALA A 94 20.62 19.06 -2.43
C ALA A 94 19.34 18.68 -3.21
N ALA A 95 18.21 19.29 -2.95
CA ALA A 95 16.93 18.87 -3.53
C ALA A 95 16.91 18.86 -5.05
N GLN A 96 17.50 19.87 -5.68
CA GLN A 96 17.58 19.95 -7.15
C GLN A 96 18.48 18.84 -7.72
N GLU A 97 19.65 18.61 -7.12
CA GLU A 97 20.56 17.55 -7.56
C GLU A 97 19.93 16.15 -7.42
N LEU A 98 19.18 15.91 -6.33
CA LEU A 98 18.46 14.66 -6.11
C LEU A 98 17.36 14.48 -7.17
N SER A 99 16.65 15.56 -7.49
CA SER A 99 15.63 15.52 -8.57
C SER A 99 16.26 15.26 -9.93
N ASP A 100 17.34 15.95 -10.29
CA ASP A 100 18.05 15.75 -11.56
C ASP A 100 18.57 14.31 -11.69
N ARG A 101 18.98 13.70 -10.57
CA ARG A 101 19.51 12.33 -10.54
C ARG A 101 18.42 11.26 -10.69
N TRP A 102 17.27 11.42 -10.07
CA TRP A 102 16.32 10.31 -9.91
C TRP A 102 14.94 10.55 -10.50
N LEU A 103 14.46 11.79 -10.62
CA LEU A 103 13.07 12.07 -11.01
C LEU A 103 12.68 11.40 -12.33
N LYS A 104 13.50 11.56 -13.36
CA LYS A 104 13.20 10.98 -14.68
C LYS A 104 13.08 9.45 -14.63
N GLY A 105 13.98 8.77 -13.90
CA GLY A 105 13.93 7.31 -13.75
C GLY A 105 12.74 6.84 -12.92
N LEU A 106 12.34 7.63 -11.90
CA LEU A 106 11.16 7.34 -11.11
C LEU A 106 9.87 7.55 -11.92
N GLU A 107 9.80 8.58 -12.77
CA GLU A 107 8.63 8.82 -13.64
C GLU A 107 8.48 7.75 -14.72
N SER A 108 9.59 7.33 -15.33
CA SER A 108 9.57 6.31 -16.39
C SER A 108 9.38 4.88 -15.87
N GLY A 109 9.68 4.62 -14.58
CA GLY A 109 9.71 3.29 -13.99
C GLY A 109 11.03 2.54 -14.18
N ASP A 110 12.07 3.18 -14.77
CA ASP A 110 13.43 2.63 -14.79
C ASP A 110 13.98 2.48 -13.36
N LEU A 111 13.52 3.34 -12.45
CA LEU A 111 13.80 3.28 -11.02
C LEU A 111 12.52 3.08 -10.22
N LEU A 112 12.60 2.26 -9.17
CA LEU A 112 11.54 2.05 -8.19
C LEU A 112 11.94 2.66 -6.85
N ALA A 113 11.03 3.41 -6.23
CA ALA A 113 11.24 3.93 -4.88
C ALA A 113 10.50 3.09 -3.84
N ALA A 114 11.19 2.78 -2.75
CA ALA A 114 10.62 2.35 -1.48
C ALA A 114 10.31 3.56 -0.59
N ILE A 115 9.49 3.36 0.44
CA ILE A 115 9.13 4.43 1.39
C ILE A 115 9.19 3.94 2.84
N ALA A 116 9.67 4.79 3.74
CA ALA A 116 9.66 4.58 5.18
C ALA A 116 9.13 5.81 5.92
N PHE A 117 7.88 5.79 6.34
CA PHE A 117 7.26 6.83 7.17
C PHE A 117 6.20 6.29 8.15
N ALA A 118 5.80 5.04 8.07
CA ALA A 118 4.74 4.49 8.92
C ALA A 118 5.02 4.62 10.43
N HIS A 119 6.30 4.66 10.81
CA HIS A 119 6.75 4.87 12.18
C HIS A 119 6.40 6.28 12.71
N ILE A 120 6.25 7.30 11.84
CA ILE A 120 5.87 8.66 12.24
C ILE A 120 4.48 8.71 12.87
N ARG A 121 3.58 7.81 12.48
CA ARG A 121 2.20 7.69 13.02
C ARG A 121 2.15 7.11 14.44
N ARG A 122 3.27 6.56 14.93
CA ARG A 122 3.31 5.91 16.24
C ARG A 122 3.44 6.93 17.36
N GLY A 123 2.76 6.67 18.48
CA GLY A 123 2.99 7.38 19.73
C GLY A 123 4.37 7.08 20.32
N GLY A 124 4.77 7.81 21.37
CA GLY A 124 6.04 7.61 22.04
C GLY A 124 7.20 8.43 21.44
N PRO A 125 8.47 8.16 21.80
CA PRO A 125 9.65 8.86 21.29
C PRO A 125 9.79 8.71 19.75
N ALA A 126 10.52 9.64 19.12
CA ALA A 126 10.89 9.50 17.71
C ALA A 126 11.78 8.25 17.54
N ASN A 127 11.51 7.47 16.47
CA ASN A 127 12.27 6.27 16.16
C ASN A 127 12.09 5.90 14.67
N PRO A 128 13.12 6.09 13.81
CA PRO A 128 14.41 6.69 14.15
C PRO A 128 14.32 8.17 14.48
N VAL A 129 15.22 8.64 15.34
CA VAL A 129 15.44 10.04 15.63
C VAL A 129 16.55 10.58 14.73
N VAL A 130 16.46 11.87 14.35
CA VAL A 130 17.46 12.54 13.54
C VAL A 130 17.96 13.81 14.23
N HIS A 131 19.28 14.00 14.24
CA HIS A 131 19.95 15.20 14.72
C HIS A 131 20.79 15.84 13.61
N GLN A 132 20.78 17.17 13.53
CA GLN A 132 21.65 17.88 12.61
C GLN A 132 23.08 17.91 13.17
N VAL A 133 24.04 17.56 12.34
CA VAL A 133 25.47 17.58 12.65
C VAL A 133 26.25 18.34 11.57
N ASP A 134 27.55 18.54 11.73
CA ASP A 134 28.36 19.21 10.71
C ASP A 134 28.37 18.39 9.40
N GLY A 135 28.02 19.02 8.30
CA GLY A 135 27.96 18.41 6.96
C GLY A 135 26.80 17.44 6.71
N GLY A 136 25.85 17.29 7.66
CA GLY A 136 24.72 16.37 7.45
C GLY A 136 23.85 16.12 8.67
N TRP A 137 23.47 14.85 8.82
CA TRP A 137 22.52 14.38 9.80
C TRP A 137 23.01 13.08 10.45
N GLU A 138 22.73 12.89 11.71
CA GLU A 138 22.94 11.63 12.42
C GLU A 138 21.59 10.98 12.70
N LEU A 139 21.41 9.72 12.30
CA LEU A 139 20.23 8.91 12.53
C LEU A 139 20.53 7.84 13.58
N THR A 140 19.60 7.69 14.55
CA THR A 140 19.65 6.61 15.54
C THR A 140 18.28 6.00 15.72
N GLY A 141 18.16 4.67 15.66
CA GLY A 141 16.93 3.94 15.87
C GLY A 141 16.62 2.95 14.75
N LYS A 142 15.34 2.55 14.64
CA LYS A 142 14.96 1.42 13.80
C LYS A 142 13.71 1.67 12.97
N LEU A 143 13.75 1.25 11.73
CA LEU A 143 12.60 1.06 10.85
C LEU A 143 12.20 -0.42 10.88
N ASP A 144 11.02 -0.74 11.39
CA ASP A 144 10.58 -2.13 11.46
C ASP A 144 10.18 -2.71 10.10
N TRP A 145 9.75 -1.83 9.17
CA TRP A 145 9.15 -2.22 7.89
C TRP A 145 9.59 -1.29 6.77
N VAL A 146 10.44 -1.78 5.88
CA VAL A 146 10.75 -1.12 4.62
C VAL A 146 10.36 -2.08 3.50
N THR A 147 9.23 -1.81 2.88
CA THR A 147 8.65 -2.61 1.78
C THR A 147 9.41 -2.36 0.49
N SER A 148 9.46 -3.36 -0.38
CA SER A 148 10.14 -3.33 -1.69
C SER A 148 11.67 -3.28 -1.63
N TRP A 149 12.28 -3.55 -0.49
CA TRP A 149 13.72 -3.38 -0.30
C TRP A 149 14.57 -4.07 -1.37
N ASP A 150 14.25 -5.35 -1.68
CA ASP A 150 15.09 -6.16 -2.59
C ASP A 150 14.87 -5.84 -4.09
N ILE A 151 13.86 -5.02 -4.42
CA ILE A 151 13.52 -4.65 -5.80
C ILE A 151 13.54 -3.16 -6.06
N ALA A 152 13.65 -2.32 -5.03
CA ALA A 152 13.70 -0.86 -5.17
C ALA A 152 15.15 -0.35 -5.33
N ASP A 153 15.27 0.82 -5.92
CA ASP A 153 16.55 1.50 -6.19
C ASP A 153 16.82 2.62 -5.20
N VAL A 154 15.74 3.26 -4.71
CA VAL A 154 15.81 4.47 -3.88
C VAL A 154 14.85 4.32 -2.69
N LEU A 155 15.31 4.66 -1.49
CA LEU A 155 14.49 4.77 -0.28
C LEU A 155 14.15 6.23 0.01
N MET A 156 12.87 6.60 0.04
CA MET A 156 12.43 7.84 0.69
C MET A 156 12.18 7.56 2.18
N LEU A 157 12.98 8.17 3.03
CA LEU A 157 12.86 8.05 4.49
C LEU A 157 12.41 9.39 5.10
N LEU A 158 11.43 9.35 5.99
CA LEU A 158 11.10 10.45 6.89
C LEU A 158 11.64 10.11 8.29
N ALA A 159 12.49 10.97 8.84
CA ALA A 159 12.98 10.84 10.22
C ALA A 159 12.57 12.07 11.04
N ALA A 160 12.09 11.87 12.26
CA ALA A 160 11.66 12.96 13.13
C ALA A 160 12.81 13.49 14.00
N THR A 161 12.83 14.79 14.25
CA THR A 161 13.68 15.39 15.30
C THR A 161 13.24 14.88 16.68
N GLU A 162 14.13 14.95 17.68
CA GLU A 162 13.86 14.46 19.05
C GLU A 162 12.60 15.10 19.66
N ASP A 163 12.42 16.39 19.46
CA ASP A 163 11.22 17.14 19.90
C ASP A 163 9.97 16.90 19.03
N LYS A 164 10.11 16.12 17.95
CA LYS A 164 9.07 15.83 16.97
C LYS A 164 8.44 17.04 16.27
N SER A 165 9.11 18.18 16.28
CA SER A 165 8.61 19.38 15.61
C SER A 165 8.84 19.35 14.10
N LYS A 166 9.86 18.64 13.64
CA LYS A 166 10.26 18.54 12.24
C LYS A 166 10.41 17.10 11.77
N LEU A 167 10.20 16.92 10.49
CA LEU A 167 10.57 15.70 9.75
C LEU A 167 11.61 16.05 8.70
N VAL A 168 12.69 15.31 8.66
CA VAL A 168 13.68 15.37 7.58
C VAL A 168 13.33 14.31 6.55
N VAL A 169 13.23 14.73 5.30
CA VAL A 169 12.96 13.87 4.15
C VAL A 169 14.27 13.55 3.47
N PHE A 170 14.65 12.29 3.46
CA PHE A 170 15.83 11.81 2.77
C PHE A 170 15.44 11.00 1.54
N TYR A 171 16.29 11.04 0.51
CA TYR A 171 16.31 10.06 -0.57
C TYR A 171 17.65 9.36 -0.55
N LEU A 172 17.64 8.06 -0.28
CA LEU A 172 18.83 7.25 -0.02
C LEU A 172 18.95 6.17 -1.11
N PRO A 173 20.11 5.95 -1.74
CA PRO A 173 20.32 4.83 -2.65
C PRO A 173 20.27 3.53 -1.87
N ILE A 174 19.61 2.50 -2.42
CA ILE A 174 19.53 1.17 -1.79
C ILE A 174 20.76 0.32 -2.14
N ALA A 175 21.25 0.45 -3.38
CA ALA A 175 22.46 -0.26 -3.79
C ALA A 175 23.66 0.13 -2.91
N ASN A 176 24.34 -0.88 -2.36
CA ASN A 176 25.47 -0.72 -1.44
C ASN A 176 25.15 0.09 -0.17
N PHE A 177 23.92 0.01 0.33
CA PHE A 177 23.40 0.82 1.43
C PHE A 177 24.32 0.81 2.67
N GLU A 178 24.69 -0.37 3.19
CA GLU A 178 25.53 -0.50 4.40
C GLU A 178 26.97 -0.02 4.19
N ASN A 179 27.46 0.04 2.95
CA ASN A 179 28.78 0.61 2.63
C ASN A 179 28.74 2.14 2.53
N ILE A 180 27.59 2.71 2.12
CA ILE A 180 27.41 4.17 1.99
C ILE A 180 27.09 4.78 3.36
N PHE A 181 26.29 4.07 4.14
CA PHE A 181 25.82 4.52 5.46
C PHE A 181 26.43 3.62 6.54
N GLU A 182 27.65 3.96 6.95
CA GLU A 182 28.35 3.25 8.03
C GLU A 182 27.49 3.23 9.30
N ASN A 183 27.49 2.11 10.02
CA ASN A 183 26.64 1.86 11.19
C ASN A 183 25.12 1.79 10.89
N ALA A 184 24.73 1.69 9.63
CA ALA A 184 23.40 1.19 9.28
C ALA A 184 23.45 -0.31 8.99
N SER A 185 22.41 -1.03 9.36
CA SER A 185 22.29 -2.46 9.05
C SER A 185 20.92 -2.81 8.52
N VAL A 186 20.88 -3.71 7.54
CA VAL A 186 19.65 -4.23 6.92
C VAL A 186 19.40 -5.64 7.42
N GLY A 187 18.28 -5.83 8.11
CA GLY A 187 17.91 -7.14 8.64
C GLY A 187 17.46 -8.13 7.56
N ALA A 188 17.29 -9.39 7.96
CA ALA A 188 16.72 -10.41 7.09
C ALA A 188 15.29 -10.04 6.64
N PRO A 189 14.82 -10.58 5.49
CA PRO A 189 13.43 -10.45 5.11
C PRO A 189 12.49 -10.91 6.22
N LEU A 190 11.40 -10.17 6.43
CA LEU A 190 10.44 -10.48 7.47
C LEU A 190 9.62 -11.71 7.08
N ASP A 191 9.49 -12.67 8.01
CA ASP A 191 8.57 -13.80 7.87
C ASP A 191 7.15 -13.34 8.25
N LEU A 192 6.38 -12.92 7.26
CA LEU A 192 5.07 -12.31 7.44
C LEU A 192 3.95 -13.33 7.24
N LEU A 193 2.90 -13.25 8.05
CA LEU A 193 1.67 -14.04 7.85
C LEU A 193 1.02 -13.72 6.49
N ALA A 194 1.04 -12.45 6.10
CA ALA A 194 0.50 -11.95 4.84
C ALA A 194 1.50 -10.98 4.21
N MET A 195 1.46 -10.84 2.90
CA MET A 195 2.34 -9.94 2.16
C MET A 195 3.83 -10.29 2.26
N SER A 196 4.15 -11.56 2.50
CA SER A 196 5.54 -12.07 2.57
C SER A 196 6.32 -11.80 1.27
N GLY A 197 5.62 -11.75 0.14
CA GLY A 197 6.20 -11.42 -1.17
C GLY A 197 6.63 -9.96 -1.36
N THR A 198 6.43 -9.08 -0.37
CA THR A 198 6.70 -7.65 -0.53
C THR A 198 8.14 -7.23 -0.27
N HIS A 199 9.06 -8.17 -0.04
CA HIS A 199 10.47 -7.87 0.25
C HIS A 199 10.66 -6.87 1.40
N SER A 200 9.84 -7.00 2.46
CA SER A 200 9.93 -6.10 3.60
C SER A 200 11.08 -6.48 4.53
N ARG A 201 11.93 -5.51 4.85
CA ARG A 201 13.08 -5.68 5.75
C ARG A 201 13.09 -4.61 6.84
N PRO A 202 13.58 -4.91 8.05
CA PRO A 202 13.90 -3.89 9.04
C PRO A 202 15.25 -3.25 8.73
N ILE A 203 15.42 -1.98 9.12
CA ILE A 203 16.70 -1.27 9.02
C ILE A 203 16.99 -0.66 10.38
N GLU A 204 18.24 -0.78 10.85
CA GLU A 204 18.71 -0.19 12.09
C GLU A 204 19.80 0.84 11.77
N PHE A 205 19.73 1.97 12.46
CA PHE A 205 20.71 3.05 12.40
C PHE A 205 21.35 3.23 13.79
N ASP A 206 22.66 3.09 13.89
CA ASP A 206 23.42 3.28 15.12
C ASP A 206 24.37 4.48 14.96
N HIS A 207 23.88 5.68 15.32
CA HIS A 207 24.61 6.93 15.08
C HIS A 207 25.10 7.07 13.64
N THR A 208 24.24 6.68 12.70
CA THR A 208 24.55 6.64 11.27
C THR A 208 24.60 8.03 10.68
N PHE A 209 25.76 8.41 10.14
CA PHE A 209 25.91 9.68 9.43
C PHE A 209 25.27 9.62 8.05
N VAL A 210 24.41 10.58 7.75
CA VAL A 210 23.80 10.81 6.44
C VAL A 210 24.16 12.21 5.96
N SER A 211 24.99 12.29 4.91
CA SER A 211 25.42 13.56 4.32
C SER A 211 24.23 14.40 3.88
N GLU A 212 24.35 15.73 3.97
CA GLU A 212 23.35 16.70 3.51
C GLU A 212 22.97 16.54 2.03
N GLN A 213 23.84 15.92 1.21
CA GLN A 213 23.54 15.61 -0.19
C GLN A 213 22.34 14.66 -0.39
N PHE A 214 21.89 13.96 0.65
CA PHE A 214 20.73 13.08 0.62
C PHE A 214 19.47 13.71 1.25
N ALA A 215 19.59 14.89 1.86
CA ALA A 215 18.48 15.60 2.47
C ALA A 215 17.69 16.39 1.42
N PHE A 216 16.45 15.95 1.18
CA PHE A 216 15.56 16.56 0.19
C PHE A 216 14.74 17.70 0.79
N GLY A 217 14.26 17.53 2.02
CA GLY A 217 13.39 18.52 2.66
C GLY A 217 13.40 18.41 4.18
N VAL A 218 13.08 19.56 4.82
CA VAL A 218 12.74 19.62 6.25
C VAL A 218 11.34 20.23 6.32
N ILE A 219 10.39 19.49 6.89
CA ILE A 219 8.98 19.84 6.91
C ILE A 219 8.44 19.84 8.34
N ASP A 220 7.34 20.56 8.55
CA ASP A 220 6.65 20.61 9.82
C ASP A 220 5.94 19.27 10.08
N ALA A 221 6.26 18.63 11.20
CA ALA A 221 5.74 17.31 11.53
C ALA A 221 4.22 17.32 11.83
N HIS A 222 3.73 18.38 12.48
CA HIS A 222 2.31 18.50 12.82
C HIS A 222 1.45 18.65 11.56
N LYS A 223 1.85 19.54 10.64
CA LYS A 223 1.17 19.73 9.35
C LYS A 223 1.17 18.45 8.52
N TRP A 224 2.29 17.72 8.54
CA TRP A 224 2.37 16.44 7.83
C TRP A 224 1.39 15.41 8.42
N LEU A 225 1.34 15.29 9.76
CA LEU A 225 0.43 14.38 10.45
C LEU A 225 -1.04 14.73 10.22
N GLU A 226 -1.39 16.03 10.21
CA GLU A 226 -2.74 16.48 9.86
C GLU A 226 -3.14 16.09 8.42
N ALA A 227 -2.25 16.33 7.47
CA ALA A 227 -2.48 15.96 6.07
C ALA A 227 -2.55 14.44 5.87
N ASP A 228 -1.74 13.68 6.61
CA ASP A 228 -1.76 12.22 6.59
C ASP A 228 -3.04 11.65 7.20
N ALA A 229 -3.51 12.23 8.31
CA ALA A 229 -4.76 11.84 8.95
C ALA A 229 -5.97 12.00 8.00
N LEU A 230 -6.01 13.06 7.19
CA LEU A 230 -7.07 13.26 6.19
C LEU A 230 -7.06 12.17 5.10
N LYS A 231 -5.90 11.69 4.70
CA LYS A 231 -5.77 10.64 3.70
C LYS A 231 -6.14 9.26 4.26
N THR A 232 -5.80 9.03 5.54
CA THR A 232 -5.98 7.71 6.16
C THR A 232 -7.40 7.40 6.61
N VAL A 233 -8.32 8.36 6.60
CA VAL A 233 -9.75 8.10 6.83
C VAL A 233 -10.49 7.73 5.54
N LEU A 234 -9.91 8.01 4.37
CA LEU A 234 -10.54 7.66 3.09
C LEU A 234 -10.58 6.14 2.88
N PRO A 235 -11.65 5.63 2.26
CA PRO A 235 -11.69 4.25 1.79
C PRO A 235 -10.53 3.94 0.85
N ASN A 236 -9.99 2.71 0.95
CA ASN A 236 -8.89 2.27 0.08
C ASN A 236 -9.43 1.44 -1.08
N PRO A 237 -9.26 1.86 -2.35
CA PRO A 237 -9.68 1.07 -3.51
C PRO A 237 -9.08 -0.34 -3.57
N ALA A 238 -7.90 -0.54 -2.96
CA ALA A 238 -7.29 -1.86 -2.89
C ALA A 238 -8.10 -2.87 -2.06
N ALA A 239 -8.77 -2.42 -0.98
CA ALA A 239 -9.66 -3.28 -0.20
C ALA A 239 -10.86 -3.74 -1.05
N LEU A 240 -11.41 -2.84 -1.86
CA LEU A 240 -12.43 -3.21 -2.85
C LEU A 240 -11.88 -4.18 -3.90
N GLY A 241 -10.63 -4.01 -4.33
CA GLY A 241 -10.00 -4.93 -5.28
C GLY A 241 -9.88 -6.36 -4.77
N VAL A 242 -9.43 -6.54 -3.53
CA VAL A 242 -9.37 -7.86 -2.88
C VAL A 242 -10.77 -8.44 -2.68
N ALA A 243 -11.77 -7.62 -2.27
CA ALA A 243 -13.17 -8.06 -2.15
C ALA A 243 -13.74 -8.51 -3.51
N ARG A 244 -13.53 -7.72 -4.57
CA ARG A 244 -13.93 -8.07 -5.95
C ARG A 244 -13.38 -9.43 -6.37
N ALA A 245 -12.07 -9.61 -6.21
CA ALA A 245 -11.42 -10.86 -6.58
C ALA A 245 -11.94 -12.06 -5.76
N ALA A 246 -12.24 -11.85 -4.47
CA ALA A 246 -12.83 -12.87 -3.61
C ALA A 246 -14.27 -13.24 -4.08
N ILE A 247 -15.10 -12.26 -4.44
CA ILE A 247 -16.47 -12.50 -4.93
C ILE A 247 -16.45 -13.28 -6.25
N GLU A 248 -15.62 -12.88 -7.20
CA GLU A 248 -15.47 -13.58 -8.47
C GLU A 248 -14.96 -15.01 -8.28
N GLU A 249 -14.05 -15.20 -7.34
CA GLU A 249 -13.54 -16.52 -6.99
C GLU A 249 -14.60 -17.38 -6.30
N LEU A 250 -15.38 -16.83 -5.37
CA LEU A 250 -16.51 -17.49 -4.73
C LEU A 250 -17.50 -18.00 -5.78
N ASN A 251 -17.90 -17.16 -6.72
CA ASN A 251 -18.78 -17.52 -7.81
C ASN A 251 -18.21 -18.68 -8.64
N ARG A 252 -16.98 -18.56 -9.08
CA ARG A 252 -16.27 -19.59 -9.87
C ARG A 252 -16.17 -20.94 -9.14
N VAL A 253 -15.80 -20.93 -7.87
CA VAL A 253 -15.68 -22.14 -7.04
C VAL A 253 -17.06 -22.78 -6.86
N SER A 254 -18.09 -21.98 -6.59
CA SER A 254 -19.46 -22.44 -6.34
C SER A 254 -20.08 -23.09 -7.59
N ILE A 255 -19.91 -22.48 -8.76
CA ILE A 255 -20.34 -23.06 -10.05
C ILE A 255 -19.65 -24.41 -10.29
N ASN A 256 -18.32 -24.44 -10.17
CA ASN A 256 -17.53 -25.65 -10.43
C ASN A 256 -17.89 -26.80 -9.48
N ARG A 257 -18.27 -26.49 -8.25
CA ARG A 257 -18.67 -27.46 -7.22
C ARG A 257 -20.18 -27.65 -7.10
N LYS A 258 -20.96 -26.98 -7.93
CA LYS A 258 -22.45 -27.03 -7.94
C LYS A 258 -23.05 -26.68 -6.57
N GLN A 259 -22.53 -25.59 -5.97
CA GLN A 259 -22.95 -25.08 -4.67
C GLN A 259 -23.91 -23.89 -4.86
N ALA A 260 -25.20 -24.15 -5.04
CA ALA A 260 -26.21 -23.13 -5.31
C ALA A 260 -26.23 -21.99 -4.26
N LYS A 261 -26.03 -22.32 -2.98
CA LYS A 261 -25.93 -21.30 -1.92
C LYS A 261 -24.70 -20.40 -2.04
N GLY A 262 -23.59 -20.92 -2.55
CA GLY A 262 -22.40 -20.12 -2.80
C GLY A 262 -22.57 -19.18 -4.00
N GLU A 263 -23.28 -19.63 -5.03
CA GLU A 263 -23.65 -18.79 -6.19
C GLU A 263 -24.61 -17.65 -5.77
N GLU A 264 -25.65 -17.97 -4.99
CA GLU A 264 -26.58 -16.97 -4.42
C GLU A 264 -25.83 -15.92 -3.60
N LEU A 265 -24.97 -16.36 -2.68
CA LEU A 265 -24.14 -15.45 -1.85
C LEU A 265 -23.21 -14.58 -2.69
N ALA A 266 -22.59 -15.12 -3.74
CA ALA A 266 -21.73 -14.33 -4.62
C ALA A 266 -22.48 -13.16 -5.28
N HIS A 267 -23.71 -13.36 -5.72
CA HIS A 267 -24.56 -12.31 -6.28
C HIS A 267 -24.99 -11.26 -5.24
N GLU A 268 -25.33 -11.69 -4.02
CA GLU A 268 -25.64 -10.77 -2.92
C GLU A 268 -24.43 -9.91 -2.56
N LEU A 269 -23.25 -10.54 -2.43
CA LEU A 269 -22.02 -9.81 -2.16
C LEU A 269 -21.62 -8.86 -3.29
N ALA A 270 -21.84 -9.24 -4.56
CA ALA A 270 -21.61 -8.37 -5.71
C ALA A 270 -22.51 -7.13 -5.67
N THR A 271 -23.78 -7.28 -5.29
CA THR A 271 -24.72 -6.17 -5.11
C THR A 271 -24.24 -5.21 -3.99
N ARG A 272 -23.88 -5.75 -2.83
CA ARG A 272 -23.33 -4.95 -1.71
C ARG A 272 -22.01 -4.29 -2.08
N PHE A 273 -21.16 -4.97 -2.83
CA PHE A 273 -19.90 -4.42 -3.34
C PHE A 273 -20.13 -3.15 -4.17
N GLU A 274 -21.11 -3.16 -5.09
CA GLU A 274 -21.40 -2.01 -5.93
C GLU A 274 -21.92 -0.80 -5.14
N ASP A 275 -22.71 -1.02 -4.07
CA ASP A 275 -23.10 0.04 -3.15
C ASP A 275 -21.88 0.64 -2.45
N LEU A 276 -21.07 -0.19 -1.80
CA LEU A 276 -19.85 0.26 -1.09
C LEU A 276 -18.87 0.96 -2.03
N ARG A 277 -18.66 0.41 -3.23
CA ARG A 277 -17.79 1.01 -4.25
C ARG A 277 -18.31 2.39 -4.69
N THR A 278 -19.61 2.53 -4.89
CA THR A 278 -20.23 3.80 -5.27
C THR A 278 -20.02 4.86 -4.20
N ARG A 279 -20.32 4.54 -2.95
CA ARG A 279 -20.13 5.44 -1.80
C ARG A 279 -18.66 5.82 -1.64
N ALA A 280 -17.74 4.83 -1.68
CA ALA A 280 -16.31 5.06 -1.56
C ALA A 280 -15.75 5.98 -2.65
N TYR A 281 -16.19 5.78 -3.89
CA TYR A 281 -15.65 6.53 -5.02
C TYR A 281 -16.19 7.94 -5.12
N GLN A 282 -17.43 8.17 -4.69
CA GLN A 282 -17.96 9.54 -4.52
C GLN A 282 -17.10 10.35 -3.54
N GLU A 283 -16.68 9.73 -2.44
CA GLU A 283 -15.85 10.37 -1.43
C GLU A 283 -14.41 10.62 -1.89
N ILE A 284 -13.83 9.71 -2.67
CA ILE A 284 -12.46 9.82 -3.17
C ILE A 284 -12.38 10.84 -4.32
N ASP A 285 -13.39 10.90 -5.20
CA ASP A 285 -13.40 11.80 -6.36
C ASP A 285 -13.70 13.26 -5.98
N HIS A 286 -14.39 13.46 -4.88
CA HIS A 286 -14.78 14.79 -4.39
C HIS A 286 -14.24 15.02 -2.96
N PRO A 287 -12.90 15.05 -2.77
CA PRO A 287 -12.35 15.28 -1.45
C PRO A 287 -12.67 16.72 -1.02
N ASP A 288 -13.67 16.88 -0.16
CA ASP A 288 -14.00 18.15 0.42
C ASP A 288 -13.03 18.48 1.56
N SER A 289 -12.10 19.38 1.30
CA SER A 289 -11.12 19.84 2.30
C SER A 289 -11.74 20.68 3.43
N SER A 290 -13.00 21.12 3.27
CA SER A 290 -13.75 21.90 4.27
C SER A 290 -14.58 21.03 5.23
N ARG A 291 -14.51 19.70 5.11
CA ARG A 291 -15.32 18.76 5.89
C ARG A 291 -15.05 18.88 7.38
N GLY A 292 -16.13 19.11 8.13
CA GLY A 292 -16.10 19.09 9.60
C GLY A 292 -15.93 17.68 10.19
N ASP A 293 -15.79 17.60 11.51
CA ASP A 293 -15.51 16.33 12.23
C ASP A 293 -16.58 15.24 12.03
N SER A 294 -17.87 15.60 11.86
CA SER A 294 -18.92 14.62 11.60
C SER A 294 -18.71 13.90 10.25
N SER A 295 -18.36 14.64 9.21
CA SER A 295 -18.08 14.09 7.88
C SER A 295 -16.83 13.18 7.87
N ARG A 296 -15.83 13.47 8.71
CA ARG A 296 -14.69 12.57 8.90
C ARG A 296 -15.08 11.27 9.59
N GLY A 297 -16.02 11.35 10.55
CA GLY A 297 -16.60 10.18 11.21
C GLY A 297 -17.31 9.25 10.22
N ASP A 298 -18.09 9.80 9.30
CA ASP A 298 -18.78 9.04 8.26
C ASP A 298 -17.81 8.35 7.28
N LEU A 299 -16.73 9.03 6.89
CA LEU A 299 -15.66 8.45 6.06
C LEU A 299 -14.96 7.29 6.77
N LEU A 300 -14.65 7.47 8.04
CA LEU A 300 -14.03 6.44 8.85
C LEU A 300 -14.95 5.23 9.01
N ALA A 301 -16.24 5.46 9.25
CA ALA A 301 -17.25 4.38 9.33
C ALA A 301 -17.35 3.61 8.01
N LEU A 302 -17.36 4.32 6.86
CA LEU A 302 -17.36 3.69 5.53
C LEU A 302 -16.06 2.88 5.28
N ARG A 303 -14.91 3.41 5.67
CA ARG A 303 -13.64 2.67 5.59
C ARG A 303 -13.70 1.37 6.39
N VAL A 304 -14.19 1.44 7.64
CA VAL A 304 -14.31 0.25 8.51
C VAL A 304 -15.30 -0.75 7.92
N GLU A 305 -16.44 -0.29 7.40
CA GLU A 305 -17.42 -1.15 6.73
C GLU A 305 -16.80 -1.92 5.54
N ILE A 306 -15.99 -1.26 4.73
CA ILE A 306 -15.27 -1.90 3.59
C ILE A 306 -14.23 -2.90 4.09
N LEU A 307 -13.51 -2.60 5.17
CA LEU A 307 -12.52 -3.51 5.74
C LEU A 307 -13.17 -4.79 6.29
N GLU A 308 -14.31 -4.71 6.93
CA GLU A 308 -15.10 -5.87 7.37
C GLU A 308 -15.66 -6.64 6.18
N PHE A 309 -16.16 -5.93 5.19
CA PHE A 309 -16.70 -6.53 3.98
C PHE A 309 -15.66 -7.36 3.24
N VAL A 310 -14.42 -6.89 3.09
CA VAL A 310 -13.36 -7.67 2.41
C VAL A 310 -13.02 -8.95 3.17
N LEU A 311 -13.03 -8.93 4.51
CA LEU A 311 -12.88 -10.15 5.32
C LEU A 311 -14.02 -11.12 5.08
N THR A 312 -15.27 -10.64 5.10
CA THR A 312 -16.47 -11.45 4.85
C THR A 312 -16.39 -12.14 3.50
N CYS A 313 -16.05 -11.41 2.43
CA CYS A 313 -15.90 -11.97 1.09
C CYS A 313 -14.81 -13.05 1.05
N SER A 314 -13.65 -12.79 1.67
CA SER A 314 -12.52 -13.71 1.67
C SER A 314 -12.81 -14.99 2.46
N VAL A 315 -13.48 -14.88 3.61
CA VAL A 315 -13.90 -16.05 4.41
C VAL A 315 -14.96 -16.90 3.66
N ALA A 316 -15.86 -16.27 2.91
CA ALA A 316 -16.83 -16.99 2.08
C ALA A 316 -16.15 -17.88 1.03
N VAL A 317 -15.06 -17.41 0.41
CA VAL A 317 -14.25 -18.23 -0.52
C VAL A 317 -13.67 -19.46 0.19
N VAL A 318 -13.08 -19.26 1.40
CA VAL A 318 -12.56 -20.38 2.20
C VAL A 318 -13.64 -21.41 2.49
N THR A 319 -14.82 -20.96 2.88
CA THR A 319 -15.96 -21.82 3.18
C THR A 319 -16.37 -22.65 1.95
N ALA A 320 -16.51 -22.02 0.79
CA ALA A 320 -16.87 -22.69 -0.47
C ALA A 320 -15.76 -23.64 -0.96
N THR A 321 -14.50 -23.29 -0.72
CA THR A 321 -13.32 -24.10 -1.10
C THR A 321 -13.08 -25.26 -0.12
N SER A 322 -13.62 -25.19 1.11
CA SER A 322 -13.52 -26.26 2.13
C SER A 322 -12.07 -26.55 2.51
N GLY A 323 -11.74 -27.78 2.98
CA GLY A 323 -10.42 -28.16 3.50
C GLY A 323 -9.23 -27.85 2.59
N SER A 324 -9.41 -27.84 1.27
CA SER A 324 -8.34 -27.46 0.34
C SER A 324 -7.90 -25.99 0.47
N ALA A 325 -8.75 -25.13 1.01
CA ALA A 325 -8.38 -23.75 1.32
C ALA A 325 -7.32 -23.61 2.45
N MET A 326 -7.05 -24.70 3.19
CA MET A 326 -6.02 -24.67 4.25
C MET A 326 -4.63 -25.05 3.73
N VAL A 327 -4.51 -25.41 2.46
CA VAL A 327 -3.24 -25.75 1.83
C VAL A 327 -2.57 -24.48 1.33
N ARG A 328 -1.34 -24.19 1.77
CA ARG A 328 -0.55 -23.03 1.28
C ARG A 328 -0.42 -23.09 -0.25
N GLY A 329 -0.57 -21.93 -0.87
CA GLY A 329 -0.61 -21.78 -2.32
C GLY A 329 -1.99 -21.98 -2.91
N ASN A 330 -3.04 -22.11 -2.09
CA ASN A 330 -4.42 -22.00 -2.55
C ASN A 330 -4.86 -20.53 -2.52
N SER A 331 -5.47 -20.05 -3.60
CA SER A 331 -5.92 -18.65 -3.71
C SER A 331 -6.85 -18.22 -2.56
N ALA A 332 -7.71 -19.11 -2.07
CA ALA A 332 -8.64 -18.80 -0.98
C ALA A 332 -7.91 -18.43 0.34
N GLU A 333 -6.87 -19.19 0.72
CA GLU A 333 -6.10 -18.87 1.93
C GLU A 333 -5.29 -17.59 1.77
N ARG A 334 -4.74 -17.33 0.57
CA ARG A 334 -4.05 -16.09 0.25
C ARG A 334 -4.98 -14.89 0.38
N ARG A 335 -6.21 -14.95 -0.17
CA ARG A 335 -7.20 -13.87 -0.07
C ARG A 335 -7.54 -13.50 1.36
N VAL A 336 -7.67 -14.47 2.28
CA VAL A 336 -7.90 -14.17 3.70
C VAL A 336 -6.71 -13.45 4.31
N ARG A 337 -5.48 -13.86 4.02
CA ARG A 337 -4.27 -13.20 4.52
C ARG A 337 -4.12 -11.77 3.97
N GLU A 338 -4.40 -11.57 2.68
CA GLU A 338 -4.46 -10.24 2.06
C GLU A 338 -5.52 -9.35 2.74
N ALA A 339 -6.72 -9.88 3.01
CA ALA A 339 -7.77 -9.15 3.71
C ALA A 339 -7.38 -8.82 5.17
N MET A 340 -6.67 -9.71 5.88
CA MET A 340 -6.12 -9.45 7.21
C MET A 340 -5.07 -8.34 7.19
N PHE A 341 -4.18 -8.31 6.18
CA PHE A 341 -3.21 -7.22 6.03
C PHE A 341 -3.90 -5.86 5.89
N LEU A 342 -4.98 -5.79 5.12
CA LEU A 342 -5.73 -4.55 4.92
C LEU A 342 -6.32 -3.97 6.21
N GLN A 343 -6.57 -4.80 7.24
CA GLN A 343 -7.03 -4.32 8.56
C GLN A 343 -5.98 -3.44 9.26
N VAL A 344 -4.69 -3.67 8.97
CA VAL A 344 -3.57 -2.97 9.61
C VAL A 344 -2.84 -2.00 8.69
N GLN A 345 -3.12 -2.06 7.38
CA GLN A 345 -2.51 -1.18 6.38
C GLN A 345 -2.94 0.28 6.58
N ALA A 346 -1.97 1.20 6.69
CA ALA A 346 -2.21 2.62 6.96
C ALA A 346 -3.13 2.87 8.18
N GLN A 347 -3.05 2.01 9.20
CA GLN A 347 -3.85 2.12 10.41
C GLN A 347 -3.36 3.28 11.28
N THR A 348 -4.30 4.17 11.63
CA THR A 348 -4.13 5.21 12.64
C THR A 348 -4.80 4.78 13.96
N GLN A 349 -4.57 5.53 15.05
CA GLN A 349 -5.28 5.31 16.30
C GLN A 349 -6.80 5.40 16.10
N GLN A 350 -7.27 6.41 15.37
CA GLN A 350 -8.70 6.60 15.09
C GLN A 350 -9.32 5.41 14.36
N THR A 351 -8.63 4.90 13.32
CA THR A 351 -9.11 3.73 12.57
C THR A 351 -9.16 2.49 13.46
N ARG A 352 -8.15 2.28 14.30
CA ARG A 352 -8.09 1.17 15.25
C ARG A 352 -9.25 1.22 16.24
N ASP A 353 -9.47 2.38 16.86
CA ASP A 353 -10.53 2.57 17.85
C ASP A 353 -11.92 2.37 17.21
N ALA A 354 -12.14 2.86 15.99
CA ALA A 354 -13.39 2.65 15.27
C ALA A 354 -13.64 1.17 14.96
N MET A 355 -12.61 0.44 14.51
CA MET A 355 -12.73 -1.00 14.22
C MET A 355 -13.03 -1.80 15.50
N LEU A 356 -12.33 -1.53 16.60
CA LEU A 356 -12.55 -2.22 17.88
C LEU A 356 -13.94 -1.91 18.44
N THR A 357 -14.41 -0.67 18.33
CA THR A 357 -15.76 -0.27 18.81
C THR A 357 -16.84 -1.00 18.03
N ARG A 358 -16.72 -1.09 16.71
CA ARG A 358 -17.71 -1.77 15.86
C ARG A 358 -17.79 -3.27 16.17
N SER A 359 -16.64 -3.93 16.35
CA SER A 359 -16.59 -5.34 16.72
C SER A 359 -17.33 -5.67 18.03
N ILE A 360 -17.46 -4.70 18.96
CA ILE A 360 -18.20 -4.87 20.21
C ILE A 360 -19.71 -4.70 19.97
N CYS A 361 -20.13 -3.80 19.08
CA CYS A 361 -21.55 -3.50 18.84
C CYS A 361 -22.28 -4.61 18.05
N GLU A 362 -21.55 -5.50 17.40
CA GLU A 362 -22.11 -6.62 16.62
C GLU A 362 -22.13 -7.95 17.39
N LEU A 363 -21.62 -7.98 18.63
CA LEU A 363 -21.74 -9.10 19.58
C LEU A 363 -22.97 -8.96 20.47
#